data_b99b9a9ad5784e9b066d09c2728fed9c
#
_entry.id   b99b9a9ad5784e9b066d09c2728fed9c
#
_cell.length_a   1.000
_cell.length_b   1.000
_cell.length_c   1.000
_cell.angle_alpha   90.00
_cell.angle_beta   90.00
_cell.angle_gamma   90.00
#
_symmetry.space_group_name_H-M   'P 1'
#
loop_
_entity.id
_entity.type
_entity.pdbx_description
1 polymer ?
#
loop_
_entity_poly.entity_id
_entity_poly.type
_entity_poly.pdbx_seq_one_letter_code
_entity_poly.pdbx_strand_id
1 'polypeptide(L)'
;VASNYGSHKNAVAKAAGFISSHINSATGVALEVIDGDSDIEWSSSAKLVVVGSEKLQQAAGFRKTADDIGLAGYQIQTVGNSVFVWADGDNGYNLAALALLRVLVGYDCLDLDTYIYTKDGSYLPEMDIVERPDFDYRVDQTLYTVAAPRAYSMGFNQGEPYMTDDPCHTTFYFLPPKVYENENKDWFSNQRCN
;
A
#
# COMPACT_ATOMS: atom_id res chain seq x y z
N VAL A 1 -14.23 -4.55 9.12
CA VAL A 1 -13.72 -3.89 7.98
C VAL A 1 -13.39 -4.86 6.87
N ALA A 2 -13.80 -4.95 5.88
CA ALA A 2 -13.34 -5.59 4.68
C ALA A 2 -14.07 -6.81 4.25
N SER A 3 -14.60 -6.87 3.09
CA SER A 3 -14.83 -8.11 2.40
C SER A 3 -15.28 -7.90 0.98
N ASN A 4 -15.16 -8.90 0.22
CA ASN A 4 -15.53 -9.00 -1.19
C ASN A 4 -14.79 -8.00 -2.11
N TYR A 5 -13.49 -8.21 -2.27
CA TYR A 5 -12.59 -7.38 -3.09
C TYR A 5 -12.04 -8.13 -4.27
N GLY A 6 -12.67 -9.17 -4.71
CA GLY A 6 -12.14 -9.95 -5.82
C GLY A 6 -10.68 -10.41 -5.56
N SER A 7 -9.77 -9.98 -6.42
CA SER A 7 -8.34 -10.34 -6.33
C SER A 7 -7.57 -9.65 -5.19
N HIS A 8 -8.10 -8.58 -4.58
CA HIS A 8 -7.37 -7.73 -3.61
C HIS A 8 -7.62 -8.08 -2.13
N LYS A 9 -8.29 -9.19 -1.83
CA LYS A 9 -8.69 -9.56 -0.46
C LYS A 9 -7.54 -9.51 0.55
N ASN A 10 -6.36 -10.01 0.18
CA ASN A 10 -5.21 -10.03 1.07
C ASN A 10 -4.65 -8.64 1.33
N ALA A 11 -4.58 -7.79 0.32
CA ALA A 11 -4.09 -6.42 0.44
C ALA A 11 -4.99 -5.58 1.33
N VAL A 12 -6.30 -5.71 1.17
CA VAL A 12 -7.29 -5.02 1.99
C VAL A 12 -7.24 -5.46 3.44
N ALA A 13 -7.20 -6.77 3.71
CA ALA A 13 -7.10 -7.29 5.07
C ALA A 13 -5.81 -6.81 5.75
N LYS A 14 -4.69 -6.81 5.02
CA LYS A 14 -3.41 -6.30 5.48
C LYS A 14 -3.46 -4.81 5.79
N ALA A 15 -4.05 -4.00 4.92
CA ALA A 15 -4.22 -2.56 5.12
C ALA A 15 -5.10 -2.26 6.35
N ALA A 16 -6.22 -2.96 6.50
CA ALA A 16 -7.11 -2.82 7.65
C ALA A 16 -6.42 -3.18 8.98
N GLY A 17 -5.69 -4.29 9.01
CA GLY A 17 -4.90 -4.70 10.17
C GLY A 17 -3.78 -3.72 10.52
N PHE A 18 -3.10 -3.19 9.50
CA PHE A 18 -2.07 -2.18 9.66
C PHE A 18 -2.63 -0.87 10.25
N ILE A 19 -3.75 -0.37 9.72
CA ILE A 19 -4.43 0.81 10.25
C ILE A 19 -4.84 0.59 11.70
N SER A 20 -5.50 -0.52 12.02
CA SER A 20 -5.93 -0.86 13.38
C SER A 20 -4.76 -0.89 14.36
N SER A 21 -3.68 -1.56 14.00
CA SER A 21 -2.48 -1.70 14.83
C SER A 21 -1.83 -0.35 15.14
N HIS A 22 -1.65 0.51 14.14
CA HIS A 22 -1.00 1.81 14.32
C HIS A 22 -1.89 2.84 15.01
N ILE A 23 -3.21 2.81 14.83
CA ILE A 23 -4.13 3.62 15.63
C ILE A 23 -4.06 3.19 17.08
N ASN A 24 -4.08 1.89 17.37
CA ASN A 24 -3.93 1.40 18.73
C ASN A 24 -2.60 1.83 19.37
N SER A 25 -1.50 1.71 18.63
CA SER A 25 -0.18 2.14 19.10
C SER A 25 -0.10 3.64 19.41
N ALA A 26 -0.76 4.45 18.59
CA ALA A 26 -0.74 5.91 18.72
C ALA A 26 -1.67 6.44 19.82
N THR A 27 -2.85 5.81 19.99
CA THR A 27 -3.96 6.37 20.78
C THR A 27 -4.37 5.50 21.97
N GLY A 28 -3.97 4.25 22.00
CA GLY A 28 -4.46 3.23 22.95
C GLY A 28 -5.86 2.70 22.60
N VAL A 29 -6.49 3.16 21.52
CA VAL A 29 -7.82 2.71 21.09
C VAL A 29 -7.70 1.50 20.19
N ALA A 30 -8.22 0.37 20.63
CA ALA A 30 -8.30 -0.84 19.83
C ALA A 30 -9.47 -0.76 18.84
N LEU A 31 -9.16 -0.81 17.54
CA LEU A 31 -10.17 -0.94 16.50
C LEU A 31 -10.33 -2.43 16.15
N GLU A 32 -11.54 -2.93 16.30
CA GLU A 32 -11.87 -4.28 15.85
C GLU A 32 -11.85 -4.35 14.32
N VAL A 33 -11.12 -5.32 13.77
CA VAL A 33 -11.11 -5.60 12.32
C VAL A 33 -12.17 -6.65 12.03
N ILE A 34 -13.22 -6.25 11.32
CA ILE A 34 -14.38 -7.08 11.03
C ILE A 34 -14.44 -7.34 9.53
N ASP A 35 -14.79 -8.55 9.12
CA ASP A 35 -15.07 -8.85 7.73
C ASP A 35 -16.36 -8.13 7.29
N GLY A 36 -16.30 -7.32 6.23
CA GLY A 36 -17.41 -6.52 5.78
C GLY A 36 -18.54 -7.30 5.08
N ASP A 37 -18.39 -8.63 4.86
CA ASP A 37 -19.50 -9.53 4.49
C ASP A 37 -20.36 -9.91 5.70
N SER A 38 -19.91 -9.54 6.93
CA SER A 38 -20.74 -9.64 8.10
C SER A 38 -21.96 -8.71 8.01
N ASP A 39 -22.94 -8.91 8.91
CA ASP A 39 -24.21 -8.16 8.95
C ASP A 39 -24.05 -6.68 9.36
N ILE A 40 -22.91 -6.05 9.04
CA ILE A 40 -22.70 -4.64 9.30
C ILE A 40 -23.50 -3.83 8.28
N GLU A 41 -24.34 -2.94 8.79
CA GLU A 41 -25.04 -1.94 8.02
C GLU A 41 -24.40 -0.57 8.26
N TRP A 42 -24.23 0.20 7.18
CA TRP A 42 -23.78 1.56 7.28
C TRP A 42 -24.95 2.50 7.59
N SER A 43 -24.67 3.46 8.46
CA SER A 43 -25.54 4.63 8.68
C SER A 43 -24.68 5.88 8.78
N SER A 44 -25.28 7.05 8.58
CA SER A 44 -24.56 8.34 8.68
C SER A 44 -23.95 8.61 10.06
N SER A 45 -24.46 7.95 11.10
CA SER A 45 -23.91 8.01 12.47
C SER A 45 -22.86 6.94 12.76
N ALA A 46 -22.67 5.98 11.86
CA ALA A 46 -21.67 4.93 12.03
C ALA A 46 -20.25 5.53 12.06
N LYS A 47 -19.39 4.98 12.90
CA LYS A 47 -17.98 5.37 13.02
C LYS A 47 -17.13 4.21 12.56
N LEU A 48 -16.87 4.15 11.27
CA LEU A 48 -16.17 3.05 10.62
C LEU A 48 -14.96 3.56 9.84
N VAL A 49 -13.92 2.76 9.80
CA VAL A 49 -12.89 2.84 8.76
C VAL A 49 -13.15 1.69 7.79
N VAL A 50 -13.65 2.02 6.61
CA VAL A 50 -14.07 1.05 5.58
C VAL A 50 -12.96 0.94 4.56
N VAL A 51 -12.38 -0.24 4.44
CA VAL A 51 -11.29 -0.51 3.48
C VAL A 51 -11.81 -1.48 2.44
N GLY A 52 -12.03 -1.02 1.21
CA GLY A 52 -12.37 -1.83 0.05
C GLY A 52 -13.79 -2.44 0.03
N SER A 53 -14.63 -2.34 1.04
CA SER A 53 -15.97 -2.96 1.04
C SER A 53 -16.92 -2.28 0.06
N GLU A 54 -17.24 -2.95 -1.05
CA GLU A 54 -18.17 -2.43 -2.03
C GLU A 54 -19.60 -2.29 -1.49
N LYS A 55 -20.05 -3.24 -0.65
CA LYS A 55 -21.36 -3.18 0.03
C LYS A 55 -21.51 -1.88 0.82
N LEU A 56 -20.54 -1.58 1.67
CA LEU A 56 -20.58 -0.39 2.53
C LEU A 56 -20.36 0.90 1.72
N GLN A 57 -19.49 0.86 0.70
CA GLN A 57 -19.28 1.99 -0.21
C GLN A 57 -20.56 2.38 -0.94
N GLN A 58 -21.27 1.40 -1.50
CA GLN A 58 -22.56 1.62 -2.17
C GLN A 58 -23.62 2.16 -1.19
N ALA A 59 -23.74 1.56 -0.01
CA ALA A 59 -24.69 1.99 1.02
C ALA A 59 -24.44 3.43 1.50
N ALA A 60 -23.18 3.86 1.56
CA ALA A 60 -22.77 5.19 1.95
C ALA A 60 -22.88 6.25 0.83
N GLY A 61 -23.08 5.81 -0.42
CA GLY A 61 -23.00 6.69 -1.58
C GLY A 61 -21.57 7.11 -1.93
N PHE A 62 -20.56 6.38 -1.46
CA PHE A 62 -19.17 6.59 -1.87
C PHE A 62 -19.05 6.40 -3.38
N ARG A 63 -18.40 7.34 -4.04
CA ARG A 63 -18.18 7.29 -5.49
C ARG A 63 -16.71 7.11 -5.78
N LYS A 64 -16.39 5.99 -6.40
CA LYS A 64 -15.05 5.80 -6.97
C LYS A 64 -14.81 6.84 -8.05
N THR A 65 -13.61 7.41 -8.09
CA THR A 65 -13.23 8.28 -9.20
C THR A 65 -13.34 7.54 -10.53
N ALA A 66 -13.72 8.26 -11.57
CA ALA A 66 -13.75 7.72 -12.94
C ALA A 66 -12.35 7.79 -13.60
N ASP A 67 -11.41 8.50 -13.01
CA ASP A 67 -10.07 8.64 -13.54
C ASP A 67 -9.28 7.34 -13.34
N ASP A 68 -8.42 7.03 -14.31
CA ASP A 68 -7.41 5.99 -14.14
C ASP A 68 -6.35 6.47 -13.14
N ILE A 69 -6.40 5.89 -11.95
CA ILE A 69 -5.45 6.23 -10.86
C ILE A 69 -4.22 5.31 -10.81
N GLY A 70 -4.14 4.34 -11.73
CA GLY A 70 -3.03 3.39 -11.81
C GLY A 70 -3.03 2.37 -10.66
N LEU A 71 -2.17 1.36 -10.76
CA LEU A 71 -2.10 0.25 -9.80
C LEU A 71 -1.70 0.65 -8.37
N ALA A 72 -1.04 1.79 -8.22
CA ALA A 72 -0.65 2.34 -6.93
C ALA A 72 -1.58 3.46 -6.45
N GLY A 73 -2.59 3.81 -7.25
CA GLY A 73 -3.54 4.87 -6.94
C GLY A 73 -4.53 4.48 -5.86
N TYR A 74 -5.03 5.51 -5.16
CA TYR A 74 -6.01 5.31 -4.09
C TYR A 74 -6.90 6.54 -3.90
N GLN A 75 -8.02 6.30 -3.23
CA GLN A 75 -8.97 7.33 -2.81
C GLN A 75 -9.31 7.14 -1.34
N ILE A 76 -9.35 8.26 -0.61
CA ILE A 76 -9.78 8.34 0.79
C ILE A 76 -10.84 9.42 0.90
N GLN A 77 -12.03 9.08 1.41
CA GLN A 77 -13.11 10.04 1.56
C GLN A 77 -13.79 9.87 2.92
N THR A 78 -14.10 10.99 3.56
CA THR A 78 -14.97 11.04 4.74
C THR A 78 -16.42 11.12 4.29
N VAL A 79 -17.27 10.20 4.76
CA VAL A 79 -18.72 10.23 4.54
C VAL A 79 -19.42 10.09 5.89
N GLY A 80 -20.09 11.12 6.31
CA GLY A 80 -20.63 11.22 7.68
C GLY A 80 -19.52 11.13 8.72
N ASN A 81 -19.63 10.19 9.66
CA ASN A 81 -18.61 9.95 10.68
C ASN A 81 -17.67 8.78 10.33
N SER A 82 -17.66 8.35 9.09
CA SER A 82 -16.89 7.21 8.63
C SER A 82 -15.86 7.60 7.57
N VAL A 83 -14.78 6.84 7.45
CA VAL A 83 -13.75 7.00 6.42
C VAL A 83 -13.81 5.82 5.47
N PHE A 84 -13.81 6.10 4.19
CA PHE A 84 -13.80 5.11 3.13
C PHE A 84 -12.46 5.16 2.40
N VAL A 85 -11.87 3.98 2.22
CA VAL A 85 -10.61 3.76 1.51
C VAL A 85 -10.85 2.82 0.36
N TRP A 86 -10.44 3.25 -0.82
CA TRP A 86 -10.47 2.45 -2.04
C TRP A 86 -9.17 2.59 -2.81
N ALA A 87 -8.76 1.53 -3.51
CA ALA A 87 -7.63 1.54 -4.42
C ALA A 87 -7.91 0.57 -5.58
N ASP A 88 -7.22 0.78 -6.70
CA ASP A 88 -7.35 -0.05 -7.91
C ASP A 88 -6.41 -1.26 -7.88
N GLY A 89 -5.37 -1.23 -7.06
CA GLY A 89 -4.42 -2.32 -6.90
C GLY A 89 -3.93 -2.54 -5.48
N ASP A 90 -3.24 -3.65 -5.25
CA ASP A 90 -2.72 -4.04 -3.92
C ASP A 90 -1.82 -2.98 -3.31
N ASN A 91 -0.96 -2.37 -4.13
CA ASN A 91 -0.05 -1.31 -3.69
C ASN A 91 -0.79 -0.03 -3.28
N GLY A 92 -1.90 0.28 -3.96
CA GLY A 92 -2.75 1.41 -3.63
C GLY A 92 -3.34 1.30 -2.22
N TYR A 93 -3.77 0.10 -1.79
CA TYR A 93 -4.25 -0.12 -0.42
C TYR A 93 -3.15 0.10 0.63
N ASN A 94 -1.91 -0.28 0.34
CA ASN A 94 -0.79 0.04 1.22
C ASN A 94 -0.60 1.55 1.36
N LEU A 95 -0.51 2.25 0.25
CA LEU A 95 -0.28 3.69 0.25
C LEU A 95 -1.44 4.46 0.88
N ALA A 96 -2.67 4.03 0.63
CA ALA A 96 -3.86 4.58 1.28
C ALA A 96 -3.82 4.42 2.81
N ALA A 97 -3.40 3.25 3.31
CA ALA A 97 -3.25 3.02 4.73
C ALA A 97 -2.22 3.97 5.36
N LEU A 98 -1.06 4.15 4.71
CA LEU A 98 -0.03 5.09 5.15
C LEU A 98 -0.52 6.54 5.11
N ALA A 99 -1.19 6.95 4.04
CA ALA A 99 -1.75 8.29 3.89
C ALA A 99 -2.78 8.57 4.98
N LEU A 100 -3.71 7.64 5.22
CA LEU A 100 -4.71 7.75 6.27
C LEU A 100 -4.08 7.90 7.66
N LEU A 101 -3.08 7.08 7.98
CA LEU A 101 -2.38 7.16 9.26
C LEU A 101 -1.60 8.47 9.43
N ARG A 102 -1.01 8.99 8.37
CA ARG A 102 -0.37 10.33 8.39
C ARG A 102 -1.38 11.43 8.70
N VAL A 103 -2.56 11.34 8.14
CA VAL A 103 -3.62 12.32 8.41
C VAL A 103 -4.15 12.22 9.83
N LEU A 104 -4.47 11.01 10.29
CA LEU A 104 -5.14 10.78 11.59
C LEU A 104 -4.20 10.90 12.78
N VAL A 105 -3.05 10.24 12.72
CA VAL A 105 -2.13 10.12 13.88
C VAL A 105 -0.73 10.68 13.61
N GLY A 106 -0.49 11.26 12.43
CA GLY A 106 0.81 11.80 12.06
C GLY A 106 1.88 10.71 12.02
N TYR A 107 1.53 9.55 11.48
CA TYR A 107 2.42 8.40 11.34
C TYR A 107 3.61 8.72 10.45
N ASP A 108 4.78 8.33 10.89
CA ASP A 108 5.96 8.18 10.05
C ASP A 108 6.80 6.99 10.49
N CYS A 109 7.49 6.36 9.54
CA CYS A 109 8.39 5.25 9.76
C CYS A 109 9.82 5.73 9.54
N LEU A 110 10.59 5.88 10.62
CA LEU A 110 11.95 6.41 10.57
C LEU A 110 13.00 5.35 10.28
N ASP A 111 12.72 4.11 10.72
CA ASP A 111 13.57 2.94 10.54
C ASP A 111 12.70 1.69 10.62
N LEU A 112 13.31 0.56 10.41
CA LEU A 112 12.69 -0.76 10.26
C LEU A 112 11.64 -1.12 11.32
N ASP A 113 11.81 -0.67 12.55
CA ASP A 113 10.92 -0.92 13.68
C ASP A 113 10.67 0.36 14.51
N THR A 114 11.00 1.54 13.95
CA THR A 114 10.86 2.81 14.64
C THR A 114 9.78 3.66 13.99
N TYR A 115 8.68 3.80 14.71
CA TYR A 115 7.52 4.58 14.28
C TYR A 115 7.34 5.80 15.18
N ILE A 116 6.94 6.92 14.59
CA ILE A 116 6.54 8.11 15.32
C ILE A 116 5.09 8.46 15.01
N TYR A 117 4.44 9.08 15.99
CA TYR A 117 3.09 9.59 15.88
C TYR A 117 3.10 11.01 16.43
N THR A 118 2.70 11.98 15.62
CA THR A 118 2.75 13.40 15.97
C THR A 118 1.39 14.00 16.29
N LYS A 119 0.31 13.20 16.18
CA LYS A 119 -1.07 13.58 16.46
C LYS A 119 -1.72 12.54 17.38
N ASP A 120 -2.67 12.97 18.17
CA ASP A 120 -3.37 12.12 19.15
C ASP A 120 -4.57 11.35 18.58
N GLY A 121 -4.91 11.55 17.31
CA GLY A 121 -6.03 10.87 16.67
C GLY A 121 -7.42 11.31 17.17
N SER A 122 -7.51 12.38 17.94
CA SER A 122 -8.76 12.85 18.55
C SER A 122 -9.74 13.48 17.58
N TYR A 123 -9.28 13.80 16.37
CA TYR A 123 -10.08 14.48 15.35
C TYR A 123 -10.08 13.71 14.03
N LEU A 124 -11.28 13.50 13.48
CA LEU A 124 -11.48 13.00 12.12
C LEU A 124 -11.68 14.18 11.18
N PRO A 125 -10.70 14.53 10.34
CA PRO A 125 -10.85 15.59 9.36
C PRO A 125 -11.79 15.17 8.22
N GLU A 126 -12.40 16.15 7.57
CA GLU A 126 -13.03 15.94 6.27
C GLU A 126 -11.94 15.66 5.22
N MET A 127 -12.09 14.57 4.49
CA MET A 127 -11.13 14.12 3.48
C MET A 127 -11.84 13.84 2.16
N ASP A 128 -11.26 14.31 1.08
CA ASP A 128 -11.60 13.93 -0.29
C ASP A 128 -10.29 13.88 -1.08
N ILE A 129 -9.56 12.77 -0.89
CA ILE A 129 -8.22 12.56 -1.41
C ILE A 129 -8.30 11.56 -2.54
N VAL A 130 -7.81 11.94 -3.71
CA VAL A 130 -7.57 11.04 -4.84
C VAL A 130 -6.11 11.21 -5.23
N GLU A 131 -5.34 10.14 -5.15
CA GLU A 131 -3.91 10.15 -5.45
C GLU A 131 -3.59 9.13 -6.54
N ARG A 132 -2.78 9.61 -7.48
CA ARG A 132 -2.15 8.80 -8.51
C ARG A 132 -0.62 8.94 -8.38
N PRO A 133 0.04 8.02 -7.67
CA PRO A 133 1.49 8.09 -7.54
C PRO A 133 2.20 8.00 -8.89
N ASP A 134 3.25 8.81 -9.08
CA ASP A 134 4.04 8.85 -10.32
C ASP A 134 4.78 7.55 -10.61
N PHE A 135 5.01 6.73 -9.58
CA PHE A 135 5.75 5.47 -9.70
C PHE A 135 4.91 4.31 -9.20
N ASP A 136 4.63 3.35 -10.08
CA ASP A 136 3.99 2.09 -9.70
C ASP A 136 4.94 1.16 -8.96
N TYR A 137 6.25 1.30 -9.20
CA TYR A 137 7.28 0.45 -8.64
C TYR A 137 8.23 1.23 -7.73
N ARG A 138 8.35 0.78 -6.48
CA ARG A 138 9.20 1.36 -5.43
C ARG A 138 9.93 0.25 -4.71
N VAL A 139 11.22 0.16 -4.96
CA VAL A 139 12.09 -0.85 -4.34
C VAL A 139 13.27 -0.17 -3.68
N ASP A 140 13.57 -0.61 -2.48
CA ASP A 140 14.85 -0.35 -1.83
C ASP A 140 15.61 -1.67 -1.74
N GLN A 141 16.81 -1.69 -2.27
CA GLN A 141 17.65 -2.89 -2.32
C GLN A 141 18.12 -3.34 -0.94
N THR A 142 18.30 -2.41 -0.02
CA THR A 142 18.62 -2.72 1.38
C THR A 142 17.46 -3.41 2.09
N LEU A 143 16.23 -3.07 1.72
CA LEU A 143 15.02 -3.69 2.25
C LEU A 143 14.70 -5.03 1.57
N TYR A 144 15.32 -5.34 0.45
CA TYR A 144 15.15 -6.63 -0.24
C TYR A 144 15.63 -7.81 0.60
N THR A 145 16.68 -7.61 1.38
CA THR A 145 17.22 -8.61 2.31
C THR A 145 16.53 -8.60 3.68
N VAL A 146 15.70 -7.61 3.94
CA VAL A 146 15.01 -7.41 5.21
C VAL A 146 13.51 -7.63 4.99
N ALA A 147 12.93 -8.51 5.76
CA ALA A 147 11.59 -9.04 5.61
C ALA A 147 10.51 -8.05 5.09
N ALA A 148 9.72 -8.51 4.13
CA ALA A 148 8.63 -7.81 3.47
C ALA A 148 7.69 -6.92 4.35
N PRO A 149 7.45 -7.19 5.65
CA PRO A 149 6.66 -6.31 6.51
C PRO A 149 7.20 -4.89 6.62
N ARG A 150 8.52 -4.72 6.56
CA ARG A 150 9.18 -3.41 6.72
C ARG A 150 9.05 -2.51 5.49
N ALA A 151 9.14 -3.12 4.31
CA ALA A 151 8.90 -2.44 3.05
C ALA A 151 7.49 -1.82 3.02
N TYR A 152 6.50 -2.56 3.53
CA TYR A 152 5.12 -2.12 3.63
C TYR A 152 4.97 -0.84 4.47
N SER A 153 5.61 -0.79 5.64
CA SER A 153 5.57 0.36 6.56
C SER A 153 6.14 1.64 5.97
N MET A 154 7.01 1.53 4.97
CA MET A 154 7.64 2.65 4.26
C MET A 154 7.02 2.95 2.90
N GLY A 155 6.04 2.16 2.46
CA GLY A 155 5.38 2.34 1.16
C GLY A 155 6.12 1.74 -0.02
N PHE A 156 7.07 0.83 0.23
CA PHE A 156 7.72 0.07 -0.84
C PHE A 156 6.89 -1.15 -1.22
N ASN A 157 6.89 -1.50 -2.50
CA ASN A 157 6.14 -2.60 -3.08
C ASN A 157 7.06 -3.73 -3.54
N GLN A 158 7.87 -4.23 -2.62
CA GLN A 158 8.74 -5.37 -2.91
C GLN A 158 7.93 -6.63 -3.21
N GLY A 159 8.36 -7.36 -4.23
CA GLY A 159 7.78 -8.65 -4.61
C GLY A 159 6.91 -8.64 -5.86
N GLU A 160 6.69 -7.47 -6.47
CA GLU A 160 6.11 -7.41 -7.81
C GLU A 160 7.25 -7.44 -8.85
N PRO A 161 7.48 -8.56 -9.53
CA PRO A 161 8.55 -8.66 -10.51
C PRO A 161 8.13 -7.90 -11.78
N TYR A 162 8.61 -6.68 -11.92
CA TYR A 162 8.33 -5.92 -13.14
C TYR A 162 9.01 -6.50 -14.38
N MET A 163 10.11 -7.20 -14.23
CA MET A 163 10.82 -7.73 -15.40
C MET A 163 11.57 -9.05 -15.14
N THR A 164 12.03 -9.33 -13.94
CA THR A 164 12.76 -10.55 -13.58
C THR A 164 12.70 -10.77 -12.07
N ASP A 165 12.91 -12.01 -11.61
CA ASP A 165 13.01 -12.35 -10.20
C ASP A 165 14.19 -11.67 -9.48
N ASP A 166 15.11 -11.07 -10.23
CA ASP A 166 16.24 -10.29 -9.73
C ASP A 166 16.27 -8.91 -10.39
N PRO A 167 15.89 -7.84 -9.68
CA PRO A 167 15.95 -6.48 -10.21
C PRO A 167 17.38 -5.96 -10.42
N CYS A 168 18.38 -6.70 -9.95
CA CYS A 168 19.80 -6.39 -10.06
C CYS A 168 20.49 -7.39 -10.96
N HIS A 169 21.58 -6.95 -11.61
CA HIS A 169 22.43 -7.85 -12.42
C HIS A 169 21.72 -8.51 -13.62
N THR A 170 20.63 -7.92 -14.10
CA THR A 170 19.80 -8.45 -15.19
C THR A 170 20.50 -8.42 -16.55
N THR A 171 21.59 -7.69 -16.70
CA THR A 171 22.37 -7.62 -17.94
C THR A 171 22.76 -8.99 -18.47
N PHE A 172 23.11 -9.93 -17.59
CA PHE A 172 23.50 -11.28 -17.97
C PHE A 172 22.33 -12.14 -18.47
N TYR A 173 21.08 -11.77 -18.19
CA TYR A 173 19.90 -12.40 -18.78
C TYR A 173 19.70 -11.96 -20.22
N PHE A 174 19.85 -10.68 -20.48
CA PHE A 174 19.64 -10.11 -21.83
C PHE A 174 20.85 -10.30 -22.73
N LEU A 175 22.05 -10.27 -22.15
CA LEU A 175 23.32 -10.40 -22.85
C LEU A 175 24.19 -11.49 -22.20
N PRO A 176 23.77 -12.76 -22.25
CA PRO A 176 24.58 -13.83 -21.67
C PRO A 176 25.95 -13.93 -22.40
N PRO A 177 27.09 -13.77 -21.67
CA PRO A 177 28.41 -13.75 -22.29
C PRO A 177 28.69 -15.02 -23.11
N LYS A 178 28.27 -16.18 -22.65
CA LYS A 178 28.43 -17.45 -23.35
C LYS A 178 27.85 -17.46 -24.77
N VAL A 179 26.86 -16.61 -25.04
CA VAL A 179 26.18 -16.52 -26.34
C VAL A 179 26.78 -15.43 -27.20
N TYR A 180 27.10 -14.28 -26.63
CA TYR A 180 27.41 -13.08 -27.41
C TYR A 180 28.87 -12.63 -27.37
N GLU A 181 29.68 -13.06 -26.38
CA GLU A 181 31.05 -12.58 -26.19
C GLU A 181 31.98 -12.86 -27.39
N ASN A 182 31.81 -14.01 -28.04
CA ASN A 182 32.67 -14.37 -29.15
C ASN A 182 32.48 -13.48 -30.40
N GLU A 183 31.26 -13.05 -30.63
CA GLU A 183 30.89 -12.25 -31.81
C GLU A 183 30.91 -10.74 -31.54
N ASN A 184 30.75 -10.34 -30.28
CA ASN A 184 30.56 -8.96 -29.87
C ASN A 184 31.45 -8.62 -28.66
N LYS A 185 32.75 -8.80 -28.82
CA LYS A 185 33.74 -8.54 -27.73
C LYS A 185 33.68 -7.15 -27.14
N ASP A 186 33.29 -6.17 -27.95
CA ASP A 186 33.18 -4.77 -27.54
C ASP A 186 32.01 -4.49 -26.59
N TRP A 187 31.07 -5.43 -26.49
CA TRP A 187 29.93 -5.31 -25.56
C TRP A 187 30.31 -5.69 -24.13
N PHE A 188 31.44 -6.37 -23.95
CA PHE A 188 31.86 -6.90 -22.66
C PHE A 188 33.15 -6.21 -22.20
N SER A 189 33.19 -5.91 -20.89
CA SER A 189 34.38 -5.33 -20.30
C SER A 189 35.57 -6.30 -20.34
N ASN A 190 36.74 -5.84 -20.81
CA ASN A 190 37.98 -6.59 -20.79
C ASN A 190 38.67 -6.57 -19.42
N GLN A 191 38.03 -6.07 -18.38
CA GLN A 191 38.61 -6.08 -17.05
C GLN A 191 38.70 -7.53 -16.53
N ARG A 192 39.91 -8.05 -16.51
CA ARG A 192 40.21 -9.24 -15.72
C ARG A 192 40.26 -8.81 -14.26
N CYS A 193 39.31 -9.27 -13.47
CA CYS A 193 39.46 -9.24 -12.01
C CYS A 193 40.67 -10.10 -11.66
N ASN A 194 41.76 -9.51 -11.23
CA ASN A 194 42.89 -10.18 -10.64
C ASN A 194 42.55 -10.58 -9.21
#